data_32c9f632eb0a2669ae660a0826159a69
#
_entry.id   32c9f632eb0a2669ae660a0826159a69
#
_cell.length_a   1.000
_cell.length_b   1.000
_cell.length_c   1.000
_cell.angle_alpha   90.00
_cell.angle_beta   90.00
_cell.angle_gamma   90.00
#
_symmetry.space_group_name_H-M   'P 1'
#
loop_
_entity.id
_entity.type
_entity.pdbx_description
1 polymer ?
#
loop_
_entity_poly.entity_id
_entity_poly.type
_entity_poly.pdbx_seq_one_letter_code
_entity_poly.pdbx_strand_id
1 'polypeptide(L)'
;MKIIKILFIIIFISFLNNTYASIIKTSVSNKYFDIFSEPILMNEDIELYRKIILFQEDCNWKLANKLIFKLKDQTLMGYVLAQRYLHPRCYRSQFLELSSWLKKYNDLPQAKRIYRLAIK
;
A
#
# COMPACT_ATOMS: atom_id res chain seq x y z
N MET A 1 26.70 -10.64 -57.09
CA MET A 1 27.38 -9.91 -55.99
C MET A 1 26.57 -8.74 -55.43
N LYS A 2 25.88 -7.92 -56.24
CA LYS A 2 25.07 -6.79 -55.70
C LYS A 2 23.88 -7.21 -54.85
N ILE A 3 23.18 -8.28 -55.17
CA ILE A 3 21.98 -8.78 -54.48
C ILE A 3 22.33 -9.26 -53.07
N ILE A 4 23.47 -9.94 -52.88
CA ILE A 4 23.94 -10.44 -51.60
C ILE A 4 24.27 -9.30 -50.64
N LYS A 5 24.83 -8.19 -51.14
CA LYS A 5 25.11 -6.99 -50.30
C LYS A 5 23.82 -6.30 -49.85
N ILE A 6 22.78 -6.27 -50.69
CA ILE A 6 21.48 -5.68 -50.35
C ILE A 6 20.78 -6.53 -49.28
N LEU A 7 20.83 -7.88 -49.37
CA LEU A 7 20.29 -8.79 -48.38
C LEU A 7 20.97 -8.60 -47.00
N PHE A 8 22.27 -8.48 -46.96
CA PHE A 8 23.01 -8.20 -45.73
C PHE A 8 22.64 -6.87 -45.08
N ILE A 9 22.41 -5.82 -45.87
CA ILE A 9 21.99 -4.53 -45.34
C ILE A 9 20.58 -4.59 -44.74
N ILE A 10 19.64 -5.29 -45.37
CA ILE A 10 18.27 -5.46 -44.86
C ILE A 10 18.26 -6.24 -43.55
N ILE A 11 19.02 -7.32 -43.42
CA ILE A 11 19.16 -8.10 -42.21
C ILE A 11 19.80 -7.26 -41.10
N PHE A 12 20.80 -6.45 -41.39
CA PHE A 12 21.47 -5.59 -40.41
C PHE A 12 20.56 -4.50 -39.87
N ILE A 13 19.73 -3.86 -40.75
CA ILE A 13 18.73 -2.87 -40.31
C ILE A 13 17.65 -3.49 -39.44
N SER A 14 17.19 -4.71 -39.73
CA SER A 14 16.22 -5.43 -38.92
C SER A 14 16.77 -5.76 -37.51
N PHE A 15 18.07 -6.05 -37.43
CA PHE A 15 18.75 -6.33 -36.17
C PHE A 15 18.87 -5.07 -35.28
N LEU A 16 19.17 -3.91 -35.87
CA LEU A 16 19.26 -2.62 -35.18
C LEU A 16 17.90 -2.21 -34.59
N ASN A 17 16.82 -2.34 -35.35
CA ASN A 17 15.48 -1.99 -34.88
C ASN A 17 15.03 -2.83 -33.68
N ASN A 18 15.43 -4.11 -33.62
CA ASN A 18 15.07 -4.98 -32.52
C ASN A 18 15.83 -4.66 -31.22
N THR A 19 17.09 -4.21 -31.34
CA THR A 19 17.88 -3.80 -30.15
C THR A 19 17.42 -2.48 -29.57
N TYR A 20 17.05 -1.49 -30.38
CA TYR A 20 16.52 -0.22 -29.88
C TYR A 20 15.18 -0.39 -29.14
N ALA A 21 14.27 -1.23 -29.63
CA ALA A 21 12.98 -1.48 -29.00
C ALA A 21 13.12 -2.17 -27.63
N SER A 22 14.09 -3.09 -27.47
CA SER A 22 14.33 -3.75 -26.18
C SER A 22 14.95 -2.82 -25.15
N ILE A 23 15.89 -1.95 -25.55
CA ILE A 23 16.55 -0.99 -24.65
C ILE A 23 15.55 0.06 -24.13
N ILE A 24 14.67 0.58 -24.99
CA ILE A 24 13.66 1.55 -24.57
C ILE A 24 12.65 0.94 -23.59
N LYS A 25 12.19 -0.28 -23.84
CA LYS A 25 11.27 -0.99 -22.92
C LYS A 25 11.89 -1.23 -21.55
N THR A 26 13.15 -1.62 -21.49
CA THR A 26 13.84 -1.89 -20.24
C THR A 26 14.09 -0.62 -19.42
N SER A 27 14.52 0.46 -20.07
CA SER A 27 14.83 1.73 -19.38
C SER A 27 13.56 2.42 -18.85
N VAL A 28 12.45 2.38 -19.60
CA VAL A 28 11.15 2.96 -19.15
C VAL A 28 10.57 2.11 -18.02
N SER A 29 10.61 0.78 -18.12
CA SER A 29 10.13 -0.11 -17.04
C SER A 29 10.89 0.09 -15.74
N ASN A 30 12.22 0.19 -15.78
CA ASN A 30 13.02 0.40 -14.57
C ASN A 30 12.76 1.79 -13.95
N LYS A 31 12.64 2.84 -14.75
CA LYS A 31 12.36 4.17 -14.22
C LYS A 31 10.99 4.27 -13.53
N TYR A 32 9.95 3.63 -14.06
CA TYR A 32 8.65 3.56 -13.41
C TYR A 32 8.68 2.68 -12.16
N PHE A 33 9.40 1.58 -12.19
CA PHE A 33 9.56 0.70 -11.04
C PHE A 33 10.28 1.41 -9.89
N ASP A 34 11.34 2.17 -10.16
CA ASP A 34 12.09 2.93 -9.14
C ASP A 34 11.25 4.05 -8.50
N ILE A 35 10.33 4.69 -9.26
CA ILE A 35 9.43 5.72 -8.72
C ILE A 35 8.41 5.13 -7.73
N PHE A 36 8.01 3.86 -7.92
CA PHE A 36 7.03 3.16 -7.07
C PHE A 36 7.68 2.19 -6.07
N SER A 37 8.99 2.03 -6.08
CA SER A 37 9.72 1.09 -5.22
C SER A 37 10.20 1.69 -3.90
N GLU A 38 10.07 3.00 -3.70
CA GLU A 38 10.25 3.59 -2.37
C GLU A 38 9.13 3.07 -1.47
N PRO A 39 9.44 2.30 -0.43
CA PRO A 39 8.42 1.81 0.48
C PRO A 39 7.75 3.00 1.15
N ILE A 40 6.44 3.12 1.01
CA ILE A 40 5.62 4.18 1.63
C ILE A 40 5.80 4.17 3.14
N LEU A 41 6.14 3.03 3.71
CA LEU A 41 6.39 2.82 5.15
C LEU A 41 7.77 2.19 5.35
N MET A 42 8.45 2.58 6.40
CA MET A 42 9.69 1.90 6.82
C MET A 42 9.39 0.45 7.22
N ASN A 43 10.31 -0.47 6.94
CA ASN A 43 10.14 -1.89 7.25
C ASN A 43 9.82 -2.14 8.73
N GLU A 44 10.37 -1.34 9.64
CA GLU A 44 10.04 -1.40 11.06
C GLU A 44 8.56 -1.15 11.32
N ASP A 45 7.97 -0.12 10.72
CA ASP A 45 6.57 0.25 10.91
C ASP A 45 5.63 -0.80 10.27
N ILE A 46 6.02 -1.40 9.15
CA ILE A 46 5.27 -2.50 8.53
C ILE A 46 5.12 -3.67 9.52
N GLU A 47 6.21 -4.08 10.15
CA GLU A 47 6.19 -5.16 11.14
C GLU A 47 5.42 -4.78 12.41
N LEU A 48 5.49 -3.53 12.84
CA LEU A 48 4.68 -3.02 13.95
C LEU A 48 3.20 -3.06 13.61
N TYR A 49 2.78 -2.58 12.44
CA TYR A 49 1.38 -2.62 11.98
C TYR A 49 0.84 -4.04 11.92
N ARG A 50 1.60 -5.00 11.39
CA ARG A 50 1.21 -6.41 11.37
C ARG A 50 0.93 -6.94 12.77
N LYS A 51 1.83 -6.71 13.72
CA LYS A 51 1.66 -7.15 15.12
C LYS A 51 0.50 -6.44 15.81
N ILE A 52 0.29 -5.14 15.56
CA ILE A 52 -0.84 -4.39 16.11
C ILE A 52 -2.16 -5.01 15.65
N ILE A 53 -2.31 -5.31 14.36
CA ILE A 53 -3.50 -5.93 13.79
C ILE A 53 -3.78 -7.29 14.45
N LEU A 54 -2.77 -8.15 14.56
CA LEU A 54 -2.90 -9.46 15.22
C LEU A 54 -3.31 -9.35 16.69
N PHE A 55 -2.67 -8.46 17.46
CA PHE A 55 -3.06 -8.24 18.85
C PHE A 55 -4.47 -7.70 19.01
N GLN A 56 -4.95 -6.88 18.06
CA GLN A 56 -6.33 -6.42 18.08
C GLN A 56 -7.31 -7.54 17.76
N GLU A 57 -6.99 -8.44 16.82
CA GLU A 57 -7.79 -9.64 16.54
C GLU A 57 -7.92 -10.55 17.76
N ASP A 58 -6.85 -10.68 18.53
CA ASP A 58 -6.81 -11.43 19.79
C ASP A 58 -7.36 -10.65 20.99
N CYS A 59 -7.97 -9.48 20.78
CA CYS A 59 -8.48 -8.61 21.85
C CYS A 59 -7.42 -8.10 22.85
N ASN A 60 -6.14 -8.16 22.47
CA ASN A 60 -5.04 -7.73 23.32
C ASN A 60 -4.73 -6.24 23.11
N TRP A 61 -5.66 -5.39 23.53
CA TRP A 61 -5.58 -3.94 23.37
C TRP A 61 -4.36 -3.33 24.05
N LYS A 62 -3.93 -3.91 25.18
CA LYS A 62 -2.77 -3.43 25.94
C LYS A 62 -1.48 -3.56 25.12
N LEU A 63 -1.25 -4.72 24.50
CA LEU A 63 -0.08 -4.92 23.64
C LEU A 63 -0.19 -4.13 22.34
N ALA A 64 -1.36 -4.10 21.72
CA ALA A 64 -1.59 -3.28 20.52
C ALA A 64 -1.25 -1.81 20.78
N ASN A 65 -1.77 -1.22 21.87
CA ASN A 65 -1.47 0.17 22.24
C ASN A 65 0.03 0.41 22.48
N LYS A 66 0.71 -0.53 23.16
CA LYS A 66 2.16 -0.41 23.39
C LYS A 66 2.96 -0.36 22.10
N LEU A 67 2.51 -1.05 21.04
CA LEU A 67 3.15 -1.01 19.74
C LEU A 67 2.77 0.25 18.95
N ILE A 68 1.53 0.73 19.06
CA ILE A 68 1.08 1.97 18.43
C ILE A 68 1.96 3.16 18.85
N PHE A 69 2.36 3.24 20.14
CA PHE A 69 3.27 4.28 20.62
C PHE A 69 4.68 4.22 20.01
N LYS A 70 5.07 3.10 19.41
CA LYS A 70 6.38 2.94 18.75
C LYS A 70 6.37 3.30 17.27
N LEU A 71 5.19 3.46 16.66
CA LEU A 71 5.06 3.82 15.25
C LEU A 71 5.66 5.21 15.00
N LYS A 72 6.53 5.28 14.02
CA LYS A 72 7.10 6.53 13.49
C LYS A 72 6.16 7.16 12.48
N ASP A 73 5.55 6.33 11.63
CA ASP A 73 4.58 6.74 10.62
C ASP A 73 3.17 6.25 10.99
N GLN A 74 2.23 7.18 11.08
CA GLN A 74 0.84 6.91 11.46
C GLN A 74 -0.13 6.89 10.26
N THR A 75 0.37 6.78 9.05
CA THR A 75 -0.44 6.80 7.82
C THR A 75 -1.55 5.75 7.83
N LEU A 76 -1.31 4.55 8.37
CA LEU A 76 -2.31 3.48 8.43
C LEU A 76 -3.17 3.49 9.71
N MET A 77 -3.06 4.51 10.57
CA MET A 77 -3.82 4.57 11.82
C MET A 77 -5.34 4.58 11.62
N GLY A 78 -5.83 5.12 10.51
CA GLY A 78 -7.25 5.07 10.16
C GLY A 78 -7.76 3.63 10.06
N TYR A 79 -6.99 2.75 9.44
CA TYR A 79 -7.33 1.32 9.31
C TYR A 79 -7.22 0.58 10.65
N VAL A 80 -6.19 0.84 11.44
CA VAL A 80 -5.99 0.25 12.78
C VAL A 80 -7.15 0.60 13.70
N LEU A 81 -7.56 1.87 13.74
CA LEU A 81 -8.68 2.31 14.55
C LEU A 81 -10.02 1.77 14.03
N ALA A 82 -10.20 1.69 12.70
CA ALA A 82 -11.41 1.09 12.12
C ALA A 82 -11.55 -0.39 12.48
N GLN A 83 -10.46 -1.17 12.43
CA GLN A 83 -10.46 -2.57 12.86
C GLN A 83 -10.89 -2.69 14.33
N ARG A 84 -10.37 -1.83 15.21
CA ARG A 84 -10.74 -1.79 16.63
C ARG A 84 -12.22 -1.45 16.83
N TYR A 85 -12.68 -0.36 16.25
CA TYR A 85 -14.04 0.13 16.46
C TYR A 85 -15.10 -0.78 15.86
N LEU A 86 -14.78 -1.49 14.80
CA LEU A 86 -15.67 -2.46 14.16
C LEU A 86 -15.50 -3.89 14.70
N HIS A 87 -14.70 -4.08 15.78
CA HIS A 87 -14.43 -5.40 16.32
C HIS A 87 -15.73 -6.04 16.88
N PRO A 88 -16.08 -7.27 16.47
CA PRO A 88 -17.42 -7.81 16.73
C PRO A 88 -17.67 -8.21 18.19
N ARG A 89 -16.62 -8.44 18.98
CA ARG A 89 -16.75 -9.09 20.31
C ARG A 89 -16.13 -8.32 21.46
N CYS A 90 -14.94 -7.77 21.26
CA CYS A 90 -14.07 -7.37 22.39
C CYS A 90 -13.90 -5.86 22.52
N TYR A 91 -14.47 -5.09 21.64
CA TYR A 91 -14.39 -3.63 21.72
C TYR A 91 -15.77 -3.00 21.60
N ARG A 92 -16.07 -2.09 22.52
CA ARG A 92 -17.31 -1.31 22.51
C ARG A 92 -16.97 0.14 22.26
N SER A 93 -17.14 0.56 21.00
CA SER A 93 -16.80 1.91 20.56
C SER A 93 -17.73 2.94 21.19
N GLN A 94 -17.17 4.08 21.60
CA GLN A 94 -17.92 5.23 22.08
C GLN A 94 -18.26 6.17 20.91
N PHE A 95 -19.36 6.91 21.00
CA PHE A 95 -19.77 7.87 19.99
C PHE A 95 -18.66 8.88 19.64
N LEU A 96 -17.97 9.39 20.66
CA LEU A 96 -16.87 10.37 20.46
C LEU A 96 -15.70 9.78 19.66
N GLU A 97 -15.37 8.50 19.85
CA GLU A 97 -14.33 7.82 19.08
C GLU A 97 -14.73 7.71 17.61
N LEU A 98 -15.97 7.26 17.35
CA LEU A 98 -16.49 7.08 16.01
C LEU A 98 -16.63 8.41 15.26
N SER A 99 -17.14 9.46 15.92
CA SER A 99 -17.27 10.78 15.34
C SER A 99 -15.92 11.43 15.04
N SER A 100 -14.93 11.26 15.92
CA SER A 100 -13.56 11.74 15.72
C SER A 100 -12.89 11.02 14.56
N TRP A 101 -13.09 9.71 14.45
CA TRP A 101 -12.59 8.92 13.34
C TRP A 101 -13.20 9.39 12.01
N LEU A 102 -14.51 9.58 11.95
CA LEU A 102 -15.22 10.07 10.75
C LEU A 102 -14.76 11.44 10.30
N LYS A 103 -14.42 12.34 11.24
CA LYS A 103 -13.87 13.66 10.89
C LYS A 103 -12.53 13.57 10.19
N LYS A 104 -11.71 12.57 10.55
CA LYS A 104 -10.32 12.47 10.06
C LYS A 104 -10.15 11.51 8.88
N TYR A 105 -10.99 10.49 8.78
CA TYR A 105 -10.81 9.34 7.88
C TYR A 105 -12.06 8.98 7.08
N ASN A 106 -12.93 9.94 6.79
CA ASN A 106 -14.19 9.72 6.07
C ASN A 106 -14.01 9.27 4.61
N ASP A 107 -12.82 9.42 4.07
CA ASP A 107 -12.39 8.95 2.74
C ASP A 107 -12.07 7.44 2.72
N LEU A 108 -11.88 6.81 3.88
CA LEU A 108 -11.57 5.39 3.96
C LEU A 108 -12.82 4.51 3.70
N PRO A 109 -12.64 3.31 3.12
CA PRO A 109 -13.74 2.39 2.80
C PRO A 109 -14.63 2.02 3.99
N GLN A 110 -14.10 2.08 5.22
CA GLN A 110 -14.79 1.75 6.46
C GLN A 110 -15.78 2.84 6.91
N ALA A 111 -15.72 4.05 6.36
CA ALA A 111 -16.49 5.20 6.82
C ALA A 111 -18.00 4.93 6.91
N LYS A 112 -18.58 4.29 5.89
CA LYS A 112 -20.01 3.93 5.88
C LYS A 112 -20.40 2.97 7.02
N ARG A 113 -19.51 2.04 7.39
CA ARG A 113 -19.76 1.09 8.49
C ARG A 113 -19.65 1.79 9.84
N ILE A 114 -18.64 2.63 10.03
CA ILE A 114 -18.41 3.40 11.25
C ILE A 114 -19.55 4.41 11.46
N TYR A 115 -19.99 5.10 10.41
CA TYR A 115 -21.15 6.00 10.47
C TYR A 115 -22.41 5.26 10.95
N ARG A 116 -22.73 4.10 10.35
CA ARG A 116 -23.88 3.30 10.77
C ARG A 116 -23.79 2.82 12.22
N LEU A 117 -22.57 2.60 12.74
CA LEU A 117 -22.37 2.24 14.14
C LEU A 117 -22.55 3.46 15.05
N ALA A 118 -22.15 4.65 14.62
CA ALA A 118 -22.25 5.88 15.41
C ALA A 118 -23.69 6.36 15.62
N ILE A 119 -24.60 6.05 14.70
CA ILE A 119 -26.02 6.48 14.77
C ILE A 119 -26.96 5.44 15.41
N LYS A 120 -26.45 4.31 15.88
CA LYS A 120 -27.20 3.29 16.62
C LYS A 120 -27.30 3.63 18.12
#